data_1398ac9ff68fc0f8f3409b50c74a778d
#
_entry.id   1398ac9ff68fc0f8f3409b50c74a778d
#
_cell.length_a   1.000
_cell.length_b   1.000
_cell.length_c   1.000
_cell.angle_alpha   90.00
_cell.angle_beta   90.00
_cell.angle_gamma   90.00
#
_symmetry.space_group_name_H-M   'P 1'
#
loop_
_entity.id
_entity.type
_entity.pdbx_description
1 polymer ?
#
loop_
_entity_poly.entity_id
_entity_poly.type
_entity_poly.pdbx_seq_one_letter_code
_entity_poly.pdbx_strand_id
1 'polypeptide(L)'
;MITSVKFVSVPVSDQDRALSFYTEKLGFKVVTDQPMGAGQRWIELQVGGMAATRLVLFTPEGHEDRIGTVFNGAFACDDVEKTYAELRGRGVEFAAAPKHEPWGTIAVLKDPDGNQIALSSR
;
A
#
# COMPACT_ATOMS: atom_id res chain seq x y z
N MET A 1 -6.89 -27.24 -4.01
CA MET A 1 -7.93 -26.22 -3.73
C MET A 1 -7.30 -24.87 -3.46
N ILE A 2 -7.90 -23.81 -3.96
CA ILE A 2 -7.47 -22.45 -3.66
C ILE A 2 -7.89 -22.13 -2.22
N THR A 3 -6.99 -21.51 -1.43
CA THR A 3 -7.24 -21.25 -0.01
C THR A 3 -7.31 -19.76 0.33
N SER A 4 -6.63 -18.90 -0.39
CA SER A 4 -6.62 -17.47 -0.09
C SER A 4 -5.98 -16.66 -1.21
N VAL A 5 -6.04 -15.34 -1.11
CA VAL A 5 -5.22 -14.45 -1.93
C VAL A 5 -3.87 -14.35 -1.24
N LYS A 6 -2.82 -14.81 -1.91
CA LYS A 6 -1.48 -14.88 -1.31
C LYS A 6 -0.85 -13.48 -1.16
N PHE A 7 -0.89 -12.70 -2.21
CA PHE A 7 -0.41 -11.32 -2.17
C PHE A 7 -1.07 -10.47 -3.24
N VAL A 8 -1.00 -9.16 -3.05
CA VAL A 8 -1.29 -8.17 -4.08
C VAL A 8 -0.04 -7.32 -4.29
N SER A 9 0.19 -6.86 -5.50
CA SER A 9 1.41 -6.14 -5.86
C SER A 9 1.14 -4.68 -6.13
N VAL A 10 2.01 -3.82 -5.60
CA VAL A 10 2.00 -2.38 -5.90
C VAL A 10 3.18 -2.09 -6.80
N PRO A 11 2.96 -1.52 -7.99
CA PRO A 11 4.05 -1.17 -8.87
C PRO A 11 4.75 0.10 -8.38
N VAL A 12 6.07 0.03 -8.20
CA VAL A 12 6.86 1.15 -7.68
C VAL A 12 8.10 1.38 -8.54
N SER A 13 8.54 2.62 -8.63
CA SER A 13 9.72 2.98 -9.41
C SER A 13 11.01 2.76 -8.62
N ASP A 14 10.96 2.92 -7.31
CA ASP A 14 12.12 2.82 -6.43
C ASP A 14 11.72 2.00 -5.21
N GLN A 15 12.24 0.77 -5.13
CA GLN A 15 11.88 -0.15 -4.05
C GLN A 15 12.35 0.33 -2.68
N ASP A 16 13.50 1.01 -2.58
CA ASP A 16 13.96 1.54 -1.30
C ASP A 16 13.05 2.67 -0.80
N ARG A 17 12.68 3.57 -1.69
CA ARG A 17 11.78 4.68 -1.33
C ARG A 17 10.40 4.14 -0.95
N ALA A 18 9.88 3.19 -1.71
CA ALA A 18 8.60 2.56 -1.40
C ALA A 18 8.66 1.83 -0.07
N LEU A 19 9.72 1.07 0.17
CA LEU A 19 9.88 0.34 1.43
C LEU A 19 9.87 1.28 2.62
N SER A 20 10.58 2.40 2.55
CA SER A 20 10.56 3.40 3.62
C SER A 20 9.15 3.95 3.86
N PHE A 21 8.43 4.26 2.80
CA PHE A 21 7.07 4.77 2.93
C PHE A 21 6.14 3.77 3.61
N TYR A 22 6.09 2.55 3.12
CA TYR A 22 5.15 1.57 3.64
C TYR A 22 5.49 1.09 5.04
N THR A 23 6.77 1.04 5.41
CA THR A 23 7.17 0.61 6.75
C THR A 23 7.18 1.77 7.76
N GLU A 24 7.76 2.90 7.40
CA GLU A 24 7.94 4.01 8.35
C GLU A 24 6.67 4.83 8.50
N LYS A 25 5.95 5.09 7.41
CA LYS A 25 4.74 5.94 7.45
C LYS A 25 3.47 5.13 7.67
N LEU A 26 3.31 4.00 7.01
CA LEU A 26 2.11 3.18 7.17
C LEU A 26 2.24 2.11 8.27
N GLY A 27 3.46 1.83 8.72
CA GLY A 27 3.69 0.91 9.82
C GLY A 27 3.64 -0.56 9.45
N PHE A 28 3.77 -0.90 8.17
CA PHE A 28 3.78 -2.29 7.73
C PHE A 28 5.11 -2.94 8.09
N LYS A 29 5.13 -4.26 8.17
CA LYS A 29 6.31 -5.03 8.57
C LYS A 29 6.88 -5.82 7.39
N VAL A 30 8.21 -5.81 7.27
CA VAL A 30 8.88 -6.60 6.24
C VAL A 30 8.83 -8.08 6.64
N VAL A 31 8.27 -8.90 5.75
CA VAL A 31 8.28 -10.36 5.89
C VAL A 31 9.46 -10.94 5.12
N THR A 32 9.68 -10.44 3.91
CA THR A 32 10.73 -10.92 3.02
C THR A 32 11.30 -9.74 2.24
N ASP A 33 12.61 -9.71 2.12
CA ASP A 33 13.32 -8.72 1.28
C ASP A 33 14.58 -9.41 0.76
N GLN A 34 14.52 -9.95 -0.45
CA GLN A 34 15.61 -10.75 -1.00
C GLN A 34 15.92 -10.36 -2.44
N PRO A 35 17.19 -10.43 -2.83
CA PRO A 35 17.56 -10.15 -4.22
C PRO A 35 16.93 -11.19 -5.16
N MET A 36 16.52 -10.71 -6.33
CA MET A 36 15.95 -11.56 -7.38
C MET A 36 16.81 -11.56 -8.65
N GLY A 37 17.96 -10.91 -8.63
CA GLY A 37 18.77 -10.70 -9.82
C GLY A 37 18.38 -9.43 -10.59
N ALA A 38 19.24 -8.96 -11.47
CA ALA A 38 19.03 -7.79 -12.32
C ALA A 38 18.64 -6.51 -11.53
N GLY A 39 19.13 -6.38 -10.30
CA GLY A 39 18.82 -5.22 -9.47
C GLY A 39 17.44 -5.21 -8.84
N GLN A 40 16.66 -6.25 -9.06
CA GLN A 40 15.33 -6.40 -8.49
C GLN A 40 15.38 -7.10 -7.15
N ARG A 41 14.42 -6.79 -6.28
CA ARG A 41 14.24 -7.44 -4.98
C ARG A 41 12.81 -7.95 -4.86
N TRP A 42 12.64 -9.06 -4.20
CA TRP A 42 11.34 -9.56 -3.81
C TRP A 42 11.04 -9.04 -2.41
N ILE A 43 10.08 -8.14 -2.29
CA ILE A 43 9.74 -7.52 -1.01
C ILE A 43 8.29 -7.83 -0.69
N GLU A 44 8.06 -8.55 0.41
CA GLU A 44 6.72 -8.83 0.93
C GLU A 44 6.53 -8.11 2.26
N LEU A 45 5.42 -7.44 2.40
CA LEU A 45 5.06 -6.72 3.62
C LEU A 45 3.81 -7.35 4.25
N GLN A 46 3.79 -7.37 5.57
CA GLN A 46 2.60 -7.72 6.34
C GLN A 46 1.81 -6.46 6.62
N VAL A 47 0.54 -6.48 6.26
CA VAL A 47 -0.39 -5.38 6.50
C VAL A 47 -1.24 -5.75 7.71
N GLY A 48 -1.14 -4.97 8.77
CA GLY A 48 -1.84 -5.28 10.01
C GLY A 48 -1.24 -6.49 10.75
N GLY A 49 -1.94 -6.99 11.75
CA GLY A 49 -1.42 -8.00 12.65
C GLY A 49 -1.46 -9.42 12.12
N MET A 50 -2.62 -9.84 11.63
CA MET A 50 -2.88 -11.25 11.32
C MET A 50 -3.29 -11.50 9.87
N ALA A 51 -2.96 -10.58 8.98
CA ALA A 51 -3.38 -10.70 7.58
C ALA A 51 -2.64 -11.84 6.88
N ALA A 52 -3.40 -12.70 6.20
CA ALA A 52 -2.84 -13.79 5.39
C ALA A 52 -2.31 -13.28 4.05
N THR A 53 -2.89 -12.20 3.52
CA THR A 53 -2.50 -11.61 2.25
C THR A 53 -1.36 -10.62 2.45
N ARG A 54 -0.29 -10.77 1.67
CA ARG A 54 0.86 -9.87 1.72
C ARG A 54 0.73 -8.75 0.70
N LEU A 55 1.43 -7.67 0.94
CA LEU A 55 1.64 -6.60 -0.03
C LEU A 55 3.04 -6.74 -0.60
N VAL A 56 3.17 -6.78 -1.92
CA VAL A 56 4.47 -6.90 -2.60
C VAL A 56 4.79 -5.59 -3.30
N LEU A 57 6.00 -5.09 -3.09
CA LEU A 57 6.50 -3.90 -3.79
C LEU A 57 7.39 -4.39 -4.94
N PHE A 58 7.03 -4.06 -6.17
CA PHE A 58 7.79 -4.54 -7.33
C PHE A 58 7.95 -3.44 -8.37
N THR A 59 9.03 -3.52 -9.14
CA THR A 59 9.26 -2.62 -10.26
C THR A 59 8.90 -3.35 -11.55
N PRO A 60 7.86 -2.91 -12.27
CA PRO A 60 7.39 -3.63 -13.45
C PRO A 60 8.24 -3.29 -14.68
N GLU A 61 9.32 -4.03 -14.88
CA GLU A 61 10.23 -3.85 -16.03
C GLU A 61 9.46 -3.91 -17.34
N GLY A 62 9.65 -2.90 -18.20
CA GLY A 62 8.95 -2.81 -19.46
C GLY A 62 7.51 -2.31 -19.36
N HIS A 63 7.03 -2.07 -18.16
CA HIS A 63 5.67 -1.60 -17.90
C HIS A 63 5.63 -0.45 -16.92
N GLU A 64 6.63 0.41 -16.98
CA GLU A 64 6.77 1.55 -16.07
C GLU A 64 5.61 2.53 -16.16
N ASP A 65 4.91 2.55 -17.28
CA ASP A 65 3.71 3.37 -17.48
C ASP A 65 2.56 2.98 -16.53
N ARG A 66 2.63 1.79 -15.94
CA ARG A 66 1.62 1.31 -14.97
C ARG A 66 1.85 1.86 -13.57
N ILE A 67 3.05 2.36 -13.28
CA ILE A 67 3.37 2.89 -11.96
C ILE A 67 2.51 4.14 -11.71
N GLY A 68 1.81 4.15 -10.59
CA GLY A 68 0.98 5.28 -10.20
C GLY A 68 -0.40 5.34 -10.82
N THR A 69 -0.75 4.43 -11.73
CA THR A 69 -1.98 4.54 -12.52
C THR A 69 -2.94 3.35 -12.40
N VAL A 70 -2.44 2.16 -12.14
CA VAL A 70 -3.26 0.94 -12.24
C VAL A 70 -3.60 0.29 -10.90
N PHE A 71 -2.90 0.63 -9.83
CA PHE A 71 -3.17 0.00 -8.55
C PHE A 71 -4.54 0.42 -8.05
N ASN A 72 -5.37 -0.57 -7.71
CA ASN A 72 -6.72 -0.34 -7.24
C ASN A 72 -6.96 -1.23 -6.02
N GLY A 73 -6.44 -0.79 -4.88
CA GLY A 73 -6.55 -1.54 -3.64
C GLY A 73 -7.11 -0.68 -2.51
N ALA A 74 -7.53 -1.37 -1.45
CA ALA A 74 -8.04 -0.73 -0.24
C ALA A 74 -7.51 -1.43 0.98
N PHE A 75 -7.22 -0.65 2.02
CA PHE A 75 -6.88 -1.18 3.33
C PHE A 75 -8.06 -0.98 4.27
N ALA A 76 -8.38 -2.00 5.04
CA ALA A 76 -9.39 -1.88 6.09
C ALA A 76 -8.85 -1.01 7.23
N CYS A 77 -9.70 -0.19 7.78
CA CYS A 77 -9.32 0.78 8.79
C CYS A 77 -10.44 0.89 9.82
N ASP A 78 -10.11 0.76 11.08
CA ASP A 78 -11.11 0.83 12.15
C ASP A 78 -11.64 2.26 12.37
N ASP A 79 -10.77 3.27 12.18
CA ASP A 79 -11.15 4.67 12.31
C ASP A 79 -10.43 5.46 11.21
N VAL A 80 -11.13 5.70 10.11
CA VAL A 80 -10.55 6.37 8.94
C VAL A 80 -10.14 7.80 9.25
N GLU A 81 -10.94 8.55 9.98
CA GLU A 81 -10.64 9.96 10.29
C GLU A 81 -9.41 10.09 11.17
N LYS A 82 -9.29 9.24 12.18
CA LYS A 82 -8.12 9.24 13.06
C LYS A 82 -6.87 8.84 12.28
N THR A 83 -6.97 7.80 11.49
CA THR A 83 -5.85 7.33 10.65
C THR A 83 -5.43 8.40 9.65
N TYR A 84 -6.39 9.06 9.02
CA TYR A 84 -6.13 10.17 8.12
C TYR A 84 -5.30 11.27 8.79
N ALA A 85 -5.72 11.69 9.99
CA ALA A 85 -5.02 12.73 10.73
C ALA A 85 -3.58 12.30 11.09
N GLU A 86 -3.41 11.07 11.55
CA GLU A 86 -2.10 10.53 11.91
C GLU A 86 -1.18 10.45 10.69
N LEU A 87 -1.66 9.93 9.58
CA LEU A 87 -0.86 9.78 8.37
C LEU A 87 -0.50 11.12 7.75
N ARG A 88 -1.40 12.09 7.78
CA ARG A 88 -1.07 13.45 7.34
C ARG A 88 0.02 14.05 8.21
N GLY A 89 -0.01 13.81 9.50
CA GLY A 89 1.03 14.24 10.42
C GLY A 89 2.39 13.63 10.12
N ARG A 90 2.41 12.46 9.45
CA ARG A 90 3.64 11.80 9.01
C ARG A 90 4.06 12.19 7.60
N GLY A 91 3.34 13.12 6.96
CA GLY A 91 3.66 13.58 5.63
C GLY A 91 3.05 12.78 4.49
N VAL A 92 2.06 11.93 4.76
CA VAL A 92 1.36 11.19 3.70
C VAL A 92 0.41 12.13 2.98
N GLU A 93 0.47 12.13 1.63
CA GLU A 93 -0.46 12.88 0.81
C GLU A 93 -1.75 12.10 0.61
N PHE A 94 -2.86 12.81 0.49
CA PHE A 94 -4.16 12.21 0.23
C PHE A 94 -4.78 12.80 -1.05
N ALA A 95 -5.30 11.91 -1.89
CA ALA A 95 -6.07 12.30 -3.07
C ALA A 95 -7.49 12.69 -2.67
N ALA A 96 -8.03 12.09 -1.60
CA ALA A 96 -9.36 12.40 -1.09
C ALA A 96 -9.37 12.31 0.42
N ALA A 97 -9.88 13.36 1.07
CA ALA A 97 -10.10 13.40 2.50
C ALA A 97 -11.25 12.46 2.89
N PRO A 98 -11.39 12.12 4.19
CA PRO A 98 -12.47 11.23 4.61
C PRO A 98 -13.84 11.74 4.20
N LYS A 99 -14.63 10.82 3.66
CA LYS A 99 -16.00 11.07 3.25
C LYS A 99 -16.89 9.99 3.84
N HIS A 100 -17.99 10.42 4.43
CA HIS A 100 -18.97 9.50 5.00
C HIS A 100 -19.94 9.06 3.92
N GLU A 101 -20.06 7.75 3.75
CA GLU A 101 -20.98 7.12 2.83
C GLU A 101 -21.99 6.30 3.64
N PRO A 102 -23.14 5.88 3.05
CA PRO A 102 -24.10 5.05 3.80
C PRO A 102 -23.52 3.75 4.36
N TRP A 103 -22.47 3.21 3.72
CA TRP A 103 -21.82 1.95 4.11
C TRP A 103 -20.60 2.14 5.00
N GLY A 104 -20.12 3.37 5.19
CA GLY A 104 -18.94 3.63 5.99
C GLY A 104 -18.18 4.87 5.55
N THR A 105 -16.96 5.02 6.04
CA THR A 105 -16.09 6.16 5.73
C THR A 105 -14.94 5.73 4.84
N ILE A 106 -14.60 6.52 3.85
CA ILE A 106 -13.52 6.25 2.90
C ILE A 106 -12.63 7.48 2.74
N ALA A 107 -11.33 7.27 2.62
CA ALA A 107 -10.34 8.26 2.21
C ALA A 107 -9.40 7.60 1.21
N VAL A 108 -8.63 8.39 0.46
CA VAL A 108 -7.68 7.84 -0.52
C VAL A 108 -6.32 8.49 -0.30
N LEU A 109 -5.34 7.68 0.03
CA LEU A 109 -3.96 8.13 0.17
C LEU A 109 -3.17 7.92 -1.12
N LYS A 110 -2.05 8.63 -1.23
CA LYS A 110 -1.10 8.45 -2.32
C LYS A 110 0.23 7.96 -1.75
N ASP A 111 0.83 6.99 -2.44
CA ASP A 111 2.21 6.61 -2.14
C ASP A 111 3.19 7.50 -2.91
N PRO A 112 4.53 7.33 -2.75
CA PRO A 112 5.50 8.19 -3.43
C PRO A 112 5.45 8.15 -4.95
N ASP A 113 4.90 7.10 -5.54
CA ASP A 113 4.76 6.97 -6.99
C ASP A 113 3.40 7.47 -7.49
N GLY A 114 2.55 7.95 -6.60
CA GLY A 114 1.21 8.40 -6.97
C GLY A 114 0.19 7.28 -7.02
N ASN A 115 0.54 6.06 -6.60
CA ASN A 115 -0.44 4.98 -6.47
C ASN A 115 -1.49 5.41 -5.44
N GLN A 116 -2.75 5.24 -5.79
CA GLN A 116 -3.85 5.63 -4.91
C GLN A 116 -4.41 4.41 -4.21
N ILE A 117 -4.53 4.51 -2.90
CA ILE A 117 -4.95 3.41 -2.05
C ILE A 117 -6.08 3.91 -1.15
N ALA A 118 -7.22 3.23 -1.20
CA ALA A 118 -8.34 3.59 -0.35
C ALA A 118 -8.12 3.10 1.09
N LEU A 119 -8.54 3.92 2.03
CA LEU A 119 -8.73 3.51 3.42
C LEU A 119 -10.22 3.43 3.64
N SER A 120 -10.71 2.31 4.11
CA SER A 120 -12.14 2.09 4.23
C SER A 120 -12.48 1.45 5.57
N SER A 121 -13.51 1.98 6.22
CA SER A 121 -13.99 1.42 7.48
C SER A 121 -14.81 0.15 7.26
N ARG A 122 -15.14 -0.13 6.03
CA ARG A 122 -15.94 -1.31 5.69
C ARG A 122 -15.56 -1.85 4.34
#